data_edca08cbfdbb1dbc54cf27436cd5b40b
#
_entry.id   edca08cbfdbb1dbc54cf27436cd5b40b
#
_cell.length_a   1.000
_cell.length_b   1.000
_cell.length_c   1.000
_cell.angle_alpha   90.00
_cell.angle_beta   90.00
_cell.angle_gamma   90.00
#
_symmetry.space_group_name_H-M   'P 1'
#
loop_
_entity.id
_entity.type
_entity.pdbx_description
1 polymer ?
#
loop_
_entity_poly.entity_id
_entity_poly.type
_entity_poly.pdbx_seq_one_letter_code
_entity_poly.pdbx_strand_id
1 'polypeptide(L)'
;IPNTFPFIMSESNLKFLVVDDFSTMRRIVRNLLKELGHASVDEAEDGVAALSKLKRDSFDFVISDWNMPNMDGLQLLQAVRADPALSALPVLMVTAEAKKENIIAAAQAGASGYIVKPFTAATLDEKITKILEKLKG
;
A
#
# COMPACT_ATOMS: atom_id res chain seq x y z
N ILE A 1 26.26 16.03 3.58
CA ILE A 1 26.26 16.25 2.15
C ILE A 1 24.89 16.70 1.71
N PRO A 2 24.82 17.84 1.08
CA PRO A 2 23.53 18.49 0.80
C PRO A 2 22.62 17.64 -0.10
N ASN A 3 23.18 16.92 -1.03
CA ASN A 3 22.36 16.18 -2.03
C ASN A 3 21.60 15.00 -1.45
N THR A 4 22.06 14.46 -0.33
CA THR A 4 21.41 13.31 0.29
C THR A 4 20.13 13.71 1.01
N PHE A 5 20.13 14.88 1.59
CA PHE A 5 19.03 15.40 2.38
C PHE A 5 17.69 15.47 1.65
N PRO A 6 17.62 16.14 0.51
CA PRO A 6 16.32 16.27 -0.19
C PRO A 6 15.74 14.92 -0.57
N PHE A 7 16.59 13.98 -0.93
CA PHE A 7 16.16 12.65 -1.31
C PHE A 7 15.52 11.91 -0.13
N ILE A 8 16.18 11.93 1.03
CA ILE A 8 15.67 11.28 2.23
C ILE A 8 14.35 11.91 2.66
N MET A 9 14.27 13.22 2.66
CA MET A 9 13.06 13.94 3.04
C MET A 9 11.91 13.67 2.09
N SER A 10 12.22 13.51 0.79
CA SER A 10 11.21 13.17 -0.21
C SER A 10 10.52 11.84 0.13
N GLU A 11 11.30 10.82 0.51
CA GLU A 11 10.73 9.53 0.87
C GLU A 11 9.94 9.59 2.18
N SER A 12 10.41 10.35 3.17
CA SER A 12 9.73 10.47 4.45
C SER A 12 8.44 11.29 4.37
N ASN A 13 8.21 12.00 3.26
CA ASN A 13 7.00 12.79 3.05
C ASN A 13 5.93 12.06 2.24
N LEU A 14 6.13 10.79 1.95
CA LEU A 14 5.14 10.01 1.23
C LEU A 14 3.86 9.86 2.04
N LYS A 15 2.73 9.95 1.36
CA LYS A 15 1.43 9.78 1.99
C LYS A 15 0.89 8.37 1.69
N PHE A 16 0.64 7.62 2.74
CA PHE A 16 0.18 6.23 2.65
C PHE A 16 -1.30 6.13 2.97
N LEU A 17 -2.00 5.25 2.26
CA LEU A 17 -3.34 4.83 2.63
C LEU A 17 -3.30 3.37 3.05
N VAL A 18 -3.71 3.08 4.29
CA VAL A 18 -3.77 1.73 4.82
C VAL A 18 -5.22 1.26 4.81
N VAL A 19 -5.49 0.17 4.10
CA VAL A 19 -6.85 -0.34 3.90
C VAL A 19 -6.98 -1.72 4.52
N ASP A 20 -7.86 -1.86 5.51
CA ASP A 20 -8.12 -3.11 6.21
C ASP A 20 -9.42 -2.94 6.98
N ASP A 21 -10.27 -3.95 6.99
CA ASP A 21 -11.54 -3.86 7.72
C ASP A 21 -11.37 -4.00 9.23
N PHE A 22 -10.19 -4.41 9.68
CA PHE A 22 -9.88 -4.61 11.09
C PHE A 22 -9.07 -3.43 11.63
N SER A 23 -9.68 -2.63 12.51
CA SER A 23 -9.07 -1.40 13.01
C SER A 23 -7.75 -1.64 13.75
N THR A 24 -7.64 -2.76 14.46
CA THR A 24 -6.41 -3.12 15.17
C THR A 24 -5.27 -3.31 14.19
N MET A 25 -5.54 -3.98 13.06
CA MET A 25 -4.52 -4.19 12.03
C MET A 25 -4.10 -2.88 11.38
N ARG A 26 -5.05 -1.97 11.12
CA ARG A 26 -4.71 -0.65 10.59
C ARG A 26 -3.77 0.10 11.52
N ARG A 27 -4.02 0.01 12.82
CA ARG A 27 -3.16 0.66 13.83
C ARG A 27 -1.76 0.04 13.84
N ILE A 28 -1.68 -1.28 13.75
CA ILE A 28 -0.40 -1.99 13.72
C ILE A 28 0.42 -1.52 12.51
N VAL A 29 -0.19 -1.49 11.33
CA VAL A 29 0.51 -1.07 10.11
C VAL A 29 0.92 0.40 10.19
N ARG A 30 0.04 1.25 10.70
CA ARG A 30 0.37 2.67 10.91
C ARG A 30 1.58 2.83 11.83
N ASN A 31 1.63 2.07 12.93
CA ASN A 31 2.74 2.13 13.86
C ASN A 31 4.05 1.64 13.24
N LEU A 32 3.98 0.58 12.42
CA LEU A 32 5.15 0.09 11.70
C LEU A 32 5.67 1.14 10.72
N LEU A 33 4.77 1.78 9.99
CA LEU A 33 5.15 2.86 9.06
C LEU A 33 5.80 4.02 9.80
N LYS A 34 5.27 4.36 10.97
CA LYS A 34 5.83 5.43 11.80
C LYS A 34 7.24 5.09 12.26
N GLU A 35 7.48 3.84 12.67
CA GLU A 35 8.82 3.35 13.00
C GLU A 35 9.80 3.54 11.85
N LEU A 36 9.31 3.36 10.62
CA LEU A 36 10.13 3.48 9.42
C LEU A 36 10.30 4.92 8.93
N GLY A 37 9.74 5.88 9.66
CA GLY A 37 9.85 7.29 9.30
C GLY A 37 8.71 7.81 8.44
N HIS A 38 7.66 7.03 8.22
CA HIS A 38 6.51 7.42 7.42
C HIS A 38 5.37 7.85 8.35
N ALA A 39 5.24 9.15 8.57
CA ALA A 39 4.26 9.70 9.50
C ALA A 39 2.94 10.10 8.86
N SER A 40 2.90 10.25 7.53
CA SER A 40 1.70 10.67 6.81
C SER A 40 0.92 9.45 6.37
N VAL A 41 -0.04 9.03 7.19
CA VAL A 41 -0.81 7.81 6.98
C VAL A 41 -2.29 8.08 7.21
N ASP A 42 -3.12 7.72 6.25
CA ASP A 42 -4.58 7.73 6.41
C ASP A 42 -5.08 6.28 6.33
N GLU A 43 -6.32 6.06 6.70
CA GLU A 43 -6.89 4.71 6.82
C GLU A 43 -8.23 4.63 6.10
N ALA A 44 -8.57 3.43 5.64
CA ALA A 44 -9.89 3.12 5.11
C ALA A 44 -10.28 1.70 5.53
N GLU A 45 -11.57 1.48 5.75
CA GLU A 45 -12.08 0.20 6.29
C GLU A 45 -12.43 -0.82 5.22
N ASP A 46 -12.54 -0.43 3.97
CA ASP A 46 -12.81 -1.33 2.85
C ASP A 46 -12.40 -0.67 1.53
N GLY A 47 -12.58 -1.41 0.43
CA GLY A 47 -12.20 -0.89 -0.87
C GLY A 47 -13.04 0.29 -1.34
N VAL A 48 -14.32 0.34 -0.96
CA VAL A 48 -15.20 1.45 -1.34
C VAL A 48 -14.74 2.75 -0.70
N ALA A 49 -14.50 2.70 0.62
CA ALA A 49 -14.00 3.86 1.35
C ALA A 49 -12.62 4.28 0.86
N ALA A 50 -11.76 3.31 0.56
CA ALA A 50 -10.42 3.58 0.04
C ALA A 50 -10.50 4.29 -1.31
N LEU A 51 -11.29 3.77 -2.24
CA LEU A 51 -11.40 4.34 -3.58
C LEU A 51 -11.94 5.78 -3.51
N SER A 52 -12.92 6.02 -2.64
CA SER A 52 -13.45 7.36 -2.43
C SER A 52 -12.37 8.33 -1.99
N LYS A 53 -11.53 7.92 -1.03
CA LYS A 53 -10.42 8.76 -0.56
C LYS A 53 -9.37 8.99 -1.64
N LEU A 54 -9.06 7.96 -2.42
CA LEU A 54 -8.08 8.06 -3.50
C LEU A 54 -8.51 9.03 -4.59
N LYS A 55 -9.81 9.13 -4.84
CA LYS A 55 -10.34 10.06 -5.84
C LYS A 55 -10.39 11.50 -5.33
N ARG A 56 -10.44 11.69 -4.01
CA ARG A 56 -10.56 13.00 -3.39
C ARG A 56 -9.22 13.62 -3.03
N ASP A 57 -8.30 12.80 -2.51
CA ASP A 57 -7.00 13.26 -2.00
C ASP A 57 -5.86 12.60 -2.75
N SER A 58 -4.68 13.21 -2.70
CA SER A 58 -3.47 12.64 -3.30
C SER A 58 -2.78 11.69 -2.34
N PHE A 59 -2.50 10.49 -2.82
CA PHE A 59 -1.74 9.48 -2.07
C PHE A 59 -0.58 8.99 -2.91
N ASP A 60 0.47 8.52 -2.25
CA ASP A 60 1.70 8.05 -2.91
C ASP A 60 1.84 6.53 -2.88
N PHE A 61 1.13 5.87 -1.98
CA PHE A 61 1.30 4.43 -1.77
C PHE A 61 0.09 3.87 -1.05
N VAL A 62 -0.40 2.71 -1.50
CA VAL A 62 -1.53 2.01 -0.88
C VAL A 62 -1.06 0.67 -0.32
N ILE A 63 -1.42 0.39 0.93
CA ILE A 63 -1.20 -0.92 1.55
C ILE A 63 -2.59 -1.46 1.86
N SER A 64 -3.02 -2.51 1.16
CA SER A 64 -4.39 -3.01 1.25
C SER A 64 -4.46 -4.48 1.61
N ASP A 65 -5.27 -4.80 2.60
CA ASP A 65 -5.65 -6.17 2.89
C ASP A 65 -6.43 -6.74 1.69
N TRP A 66 -6.41 -8.06 1.54
CA TRP A 66 -7.12 -8.72 0.46
C TRP A 66 -8.61 -8.91 0.78
N ASN A 67 -8.90 -9.50 1.94
CA ASN A 67 -10.26 -9.85 2.32
C ASN A 67 -10.94 -8.75 3.11
N MET A 68 -11.89 -8.08 2.47
CA MET A 68 -12.65 -6.98 3.08
C MET A 68 -14.09 -7.03 2.56
N PRO A 69 -15.06 -6.54 3.35
CA PRO A 69 -16.44 -6.49 2.88
C PRO A 69 -16.62 -5.39 1.82
N ASN A 70 -17.73 -5.43 1.12
CA ASN A 70 -18.15 -4.44 0.12
C ASN A 70 -17.30 -4.44 -1.13
N MET A 71 -16.02 -4.12 -1.01
CA MET A 71 -15.05 -4.19 -2.10
C MET A 71 -13.75 -4.73 -1.50
N ASP A 72 -13.29 -5.89 -1.97
CA ASP A 72 -12.06 -6.48 -1.46
C ASP A 72 -10.80 -5.84 -2.09
N GLY A 73 -9.63 -6.27 -1.62
CA GLY A 73 -8.37 -5.70 -2.07
C GLY A 73 -8.09 -5.90 -3.56
N LEU A 74 -8.48 -7.04 -4.11
CA LEU A 74 -8.29 -7.30 -5.54
C LEU A 74 -9.17 -6.39 -6.38
N GLN A 75 -10.43 -6.22 -5.97
CA GLN A 75 -11.36 -5.32 -6.65
C GLN A 75 -10.88 -3.87 -6.57
N LEU A 76 -10.36 -3.47 -5.41
CA LEU A 76 -9.78 -2.13 -5.24
C LEU A 76 -8.60 -1.93 -6.18
N LEU A 77 -7.70 -2.91 -6.25
CA LEU A 77 -6.55 -2.87 -7.15
C LEU A 77 -6.99 -2.72 -8.61
N GLN A 78 -7.97 -3.50 -9.03
CA GLN A 78 -8.51 -3.43 -10.39
C GLN A 78 -9.10 -2.04 -10.67
N ALA A 79 -9.83 -1.47 -9.72
CA ALA A 79 -10.41 -0.14 -9.86
C ALA A 79 -9.33 0.94 -9.97
N VAL A 80 -8.27 0.83 -9.18
CA VAL A 80 -7.14 1.76 -9.23
C VAL A 80 -6.45 1.71 -10.59
N ARG A 81 -6.19 0.52 -11.10
CA ARG A 81 -5.51 0.36 -12.39
C ARG A 81 -6.39 0.79 -13.57
N ALA A 82 -7.71 0.72 -13.43
CA ALA A 82 -8.63 1.15 -14.47
C ALA A 82 -8.87 2.66 -14.51
N ASP A 83 -8.52 3.37 -13.44
CA ASP A 83 -8.70 4.82 -13.37
C ASP A 83 -7.44 5.52 -13.88
N PRO A 84 -7.52 6.30 -14.98
CA PRO A 84 -6.33 6.97 -15.53
C PRO A 84 -5.59 7.86 -14.53
N ALA A 85 -6.31 8.45 -13.58
CA ALA A 85 -5.70 9.31 -12.57
C ALA A 85 -4.96 8.53 -11.49
N LEU A 86 -5.26 7.25 -11.32
CA LEU A 86 -4.72 6.39 -10.25
C LEU A 86 -3.90 5.22 -10.79
N SER A 87 -3.86 5.03 -12.09
CA SER A 87 -3.35 3.80 -12.71
C SER A 87 -1.90 3.46 -12.38
N ALA A 88 -1.09 4.45 -12.02
CA ALA A 88 0.32 4.24 -11.68
C ALA A 88 0.58 4.17 -10.17
N LEU A 89 -0.45 4.31 -9.36
CA LEU A 89 -0.31 4.34 -7.91
C LEU A 89 0.20 2.99 -7.39
N PRO A 90 1.28 2.96 -6.59
CA PRO A 90 1.78 1.71 -6.02
C PRO A 90 0.77 1.10 -5.05
N VAL A 91 0.52 -0.19 -5.21
CA VAL A 91 -0.38 -0.95 -4.32
C VAL A 91 0.34 -2.19 -3.82
N LEU A 92 0.54 -2.27 -2.51
CA LEU A 92 1.10 -3.44 -1.85
C LEU A 92 -0.06 -4.24 -1.25
N MET A 93 -0.23 -5.48 -1.71
CA MET A 93 -1.29 -6.34 -1.23
C MET A 93 -0.86 -7.10 0.02
N VAL A 94 -1.72 -7.13 1.02
CA VAL A 94 -1.48 -7.86 2.28
C VAL A 94 -2.35 -9.10 2.28
N THR A 95 -1.75 -10.26 2.51
CA THR A 95 -2.47 -11.53 2.49
C THR A 95 -2.13 -12.37 3.72
N ALA A 96 -3.10 -13.17 4.18
CA ALA A 96 -2.86 -14.10 5.29
C ALA A 96 -2.08 -15.33 4.83
N GLU A 97 -2.13 -15.65 3.55
CA GLU A 97 -1.48 -16.84 2.99
C GLU A 97 -0.88 -16.53 1.62
N ALA A 98 0.32 -17.06 1.38
CA ALA A 98 0.99 -16.90 0.09
C ALA A 98 0.56 -18.01 -0.88
N LYS A 99 -0.72 -18.07 -1.21
CA LYS A 99 -1.23 -19.06 -2.18
C LYS A 99 -0.83 -18.65 -3.59
N LYS A 100 -0.33 -19.60 -4.35
CA LYS A 100 0.16 -19.35 -5.70
C LYS A 100 -0.89 -18.69 -6.58
N GLU A 101 -2.13 -19.16 -6.56
CA GLU A 101 -3.21 -18.60 -7.38
C GLU A 101 -3.53 -17.15 -6.99
N ASN A 102 -3.41 -16.81 -5.72
CA ASN A 102 -3.65 -15.45 -5.27
C ASN A 102 -2.52 -14.51 -5.69
N ILE A 103 -1.29 -14.98 -5.59
CA ILE A 103 -0.12 -14.22 -6.02
C ILE A 103 -0.20 -13.94 -7.52
N ILE A 104 -0.57 -14.94 -8.30
CA ILE A 104 -0.74 -14.80 -9.75
C ILE A 104 -1.86 -13.80 -10.05
N ALA A 105 -3.01 -13.93 -9.39
CA ALA A 105 -4.14 -13.03 -9.60
C ALA A 105 -3.77 -11.57 -9.29
N ALA A 106 -3.05 -11.35 -8.20
CA ALA A 106 -2.58 -10.01 -7.84
C ALA A 106 -1.62 -9.46 -8.88
N ALA A 107 -0.67 -10.26 -9.33
CA ALA A 107 0.30 -9.85 -10.35
C ALA A 107 -0.40 -9.50 -11.66
N GLN A 108 -1.37 -10.32 -12.09
CA GLN A 108 -2.13 -10.07 -13.32
C GLN A 108 -2.97 -8.80 -13.22
N ALA A 109 -3.47 -8.49 -12.03
CA ALA A 109 -4.24 -7.28 -11.79
C ALA A 109 -3.35 -6.03 -11.63
N GLY A 110 -2.02 -6.20 -11.59
CA GLY A 110 -1.09 -5.09 -11.54
C GLY A 110 -0.65 -4.68 -10.14
N ALA A 111 -0.65 -5.61 -9.18
CA ALA A 111 -0.12 -5.33 -7.85
C ALA A 111 1.37 -4.98 -7.93
N SER A 112 1.78 -4.00 -7.14
CA SER A 112 3.20 -3.61 -7.08
C SER A 112 4.02 -4.61 -6.29
N GLY A 113 3.38 -5.32 -5.36
CA GLY A 113 3.99 -6.37 -4.58
C GLY A 113 2.98 -7.00 -3.65
N TYR A 114 3.42 -7.96 -2.86
CA TYR A 114 2.58 -8.57 -1.83
C TYR A 114 3.41 -8.83 -0.57
N ILE A 115 2.73 -8.91 0.57
CA ILE A 115 3.36 -9.22 1.85
C ILE A 115 2.42 -10.11 2.64
N VAL A 116 2.97 -11.10 3.34
CA VAL A 116 2.19 -12.08 4.11
C VAL A 116 2.18 -11.68 5.58
N LYS A 117 1.00 -11.63 6.18
CA LYS A 117 0.91 -11.33 7.61
C LYS A 117 1.00 -12.61 8.46
N PRO A 118 1.56 -12.51 9.68
CA PRO A 118 2.11 -11.28 10.28
C PRO A 118 3.47 -10.93 9.69
N PHE A 119 3.79 -9.65 9.66
CA PHE A 119 5.08 -9.18 9.13
C PHE A 119 5.72 -8.19 10.09
N THR A 120 7.03 -8.01 9.95
CA THR A 120 7.82 -7.09 10.77
C THR A 120 8.01 -5.77 10.05
N ALA A 121 8.49 -4.76 10.79
CA ALA A 121 8.86 -3.48 10.18
C ALA A 121 9.93 -3.67 9.12
N ALA A 122 10.90 -4.56 9.36
CA ALA A 122 11.99 -4.83 8.41
C ALA A 122 11.45 -5.39 7.08
N THR A 123 10.53 -6.34 7.14
CA THR A 123 9.93 -6.92 5.93
C THR A 123 9.09 -5.89 5.19
N LEU A 124 8.33 -5.10 5.91
CA LEU A 124 7.53 -4.03 5.32
C LEU A 124 8.42 -3.02 4.60
N ASP A 125 9.49 -2.59 5.26
CA ASP A 125 10.46 -1.65 4.69
C ASP A 125 11.08 -2.20 3.41
N GLU A 126 11.46 -3.47 3.41
CA GLU A 126 12.02 -4.13 2.24
C GLU A 126 11.06 -4.07 1.05
N LYS A 127 9.77 -4.39 1.29
CA LYS A 127 8.76 -4.36 0.24
C LYS A 127 8.53 -2.95 -0.30
N ILE A 128 8.40 -1.98 0.59
CA ILE A 128 8.19 -0.58 0.20
C ILE A 128 9.38 -0.09 -0.61
N THR A 129 10.59 -0.34 -0.13
CA THR A 129 11.82 0.11 -0.79
C THR A 129 11.94 -0.46 -2.19
N LYS A 130 11.69 -1.76 -2.36
CA LYS A 130 11.75 -2.41 -3.67
C LYS A 130 10.74 -1.82 -4.64
N ILE A 131 9.54 -1.56 -4.18
CA ILE A 131 8.48 -0.98 -5.00
C ILE A 131 8.86 0.43 -5.45
N LEU A 132 9.35 1.25 -4.53
CA LEU A 132 9.77 2.62 -4.84
C LEU A 132 10.95 2.65 -5.79
N GLU A 133 11.89 1.74 -5.65
CA GLU A 133 13.04 1.63 -6.55
C GLU A 133 12.62 1.32 -7.98
N LYS A 134 11.65 0.45 -8.15
CA LYS A 134 11.12 0.11 -9.48
C LYS A 134 10.47 1.32 -10.15
N LEU A 135 9.82 2.17 -9.38
CA LEU A 135 9.18 3.36 -9.91
C LEU A 135 10.20 4.39 -10.41
N LYS A 136 11.36 4.43 -9.77
CA LYS A 136 12.43 5.35 -10.17
C LYS A 136 13.18 4.87 -11.40
N GLY A 137 13.27 3.57 -11.53
CA GLY A 137 14.02 2.94 -12.60
C GLY A 137 13.23 2.65 -13.81
#